data_25e90303f5b51dbd94869283ae5239a7
#
_entry.id   25e90303f5b51dbd94869283ae5239a7
#
_cell.length_a   1.000
_cell.length_b   1.000
_cell.length_c   1.000
_cell.angle_alpha   90.00
_cell.angle_beta   90.00
_cell.angle_gamma   90.00
#
_symmetry.space_group_name_H-M   'P 1'
#
loop_
_entity.id
_entity.type
_entity.pdbx_description
1 polymer ?
#
loop_
_entity_poly.entity_id
_entity_poly.type
_entity_poly.pdbx_seq_one_letter_code
_entity_poly.pdbx_strand_id
1 'polypeptide(L)'
;MTPPLYVPRSQWGAPPTAAAVLTSARGVKVHWIGGEYSTPDHGLCAQEVRAIRQEHLSNPRENWVDIAYNALVCGHGYVFEGRGIHRRSGANGNTQLNTDHYAVCAIVGIHEADSPALLTGLRDAIDWLQQNGAGGEILGHQDGYATDCPGDALENWVRSGAPRPGGGGNGGGVPPFPGADAFYIGAHGDYVTQLGQALVRKGFGSRYRVGPGPDFSEADRLNCQDFQLAQGWTGTEKGGDADGYPGPETWRRLFS
;
A
#
# COMPACT_ATOMS: atom_id res chain seq x y z
N MET A 1 -4.83 -4.36 13.44
CA MET A 1 -5.32 -5.20 12.31
C MET A 1 -4.25 -5.16 11.23
N THR A 2 -3.95 -6.28 10.55
CA THR A 2 -3.01 -6.28 9.43
C THR A 2 -3.61 -5.55 8.21
N PRO A 3 -2.78 -4.93 7.34
CA PRO A 3 -3.25 -4.32 6.09
C PRO A 3 -4.00 -5.32 5.20
N PRO A 4 -4.98 -4.86 4.39
CA PRO A 4 -5.72 -5.75 3.49
C PRO A 4 -4.86 -6.48 2.46
N LEU A 5 -3.86 -5.79 1.89
CA LEU A 5 -2.91 -6.34 0.92
C LEU A 5 -1.56 -6.61 1.59
N TYR A 6 -1.57 -7.35 2.71
CA TYR A 6 -0.38 -7.62 3.50
C TYR A 6 0.35 -8.88 3.05
N VAL A 7 1.66 -8.75 2.84
CA VAL A 7 2.57 -9.84 2.45
C VAL A 7 3.58 -10.06 3.58
N PRO A 8 3.39 -11.09 4.42
CA PRO A 8 4.30 -11.39 5.52
C PRO A 8 5.67 -11.84 5.01
N ARG A 9 6.69 -11.72 5.86
CA ARG A 9 8.09 -12.10 5.55
C ARG A 9 8.21 -13.50 4.97
N SER A 10 7.46 -14.46 5.48
CA SER A 10 7.46 -15.84 5.00
C SER A 10 7.03 -16.01 3.55
N GLN A 11 6.11 -15.14 3.07
CA GLN A 11 5.60 -15.21 1.69
C GLN A 11 6.58 -14.61 0.67
N TRP A 12 7.40 -13.62 1.06
CA TRP A 12 8.43 -13.10 0.18
C TRP A 12 9.83 -13.68 0.44
N GLY A 13 9.93 -14.70 1.35
CA GLY A 13 11.11 -15.54 1.51
C GLY A 13 12.18 -14.97 2.45
N ALA A 14 11.83 -14.09 3.39
CA ALA A 14 12.78 -13.61 4.39
C ALA A 14 12.65 -14.36 5.73
N PRO A 15 13.78 -14.59 6.43
CA PRO A 15 13.78 -15.14 7.78
C PRO A 15 13.23 -14.10 8.79
N PRO A 16 12.92 -14.50 10.02
CA PRO A 16 12.64 -13.55 11.10
C PRO A 16 13.73 -12.49 11.21
N THR A 17 13.33 -11.25 11.50
CA THR A 17 14.30 -10.14 11.59
C THR A 17 15.16 -10.21 12.85
N ALA A 18 16.45 -9.85 12.70
CA ALA A 18 17.38 -9.65 13.81
C ALA A 18 17.41 -8.18 14.32
N ALA A 19 16.57 -7.31 13.80
CA ALA A 19 16.52 -5.90 14.21
C ALA A 19 16.15 -5.74 15.69
N ALA A 20 16.75 -4.76 16.35
CA ALA A 20 16.51 -4.48 17.77
C ALA A 20 15.02 -4.23 18.06
N VAL A 21 14.57 -4.66 19.23
CA VAL A 21 13.20 -4.43 19.69
C VAL A 21 12.96 -2.94 19.95
N LEU A 22 11.82 -2.44 19.50
CA LEU A 22 11.31 -1.10 19.75
C LEU A 22 9.78 -1.17 19.85
N THR A 23 9.23 -1.16 21.05
CA THR A 23 7.80 -1.38 21.28
C THR A 23 6.92 -0.16 21.01
N SER A 24 7.52 1.04 21.01
CA SER A 24 6.82 2.30 20.71
C SER A 24 7.74 3.27 20.01
N ALA A 25 7.17 4.14 19.18
CA ALA A 25 7.82 5.22 18.48
C ALA A 25 6.90 6.45 18.47
N ARG A 26 7.43 7.65 18.18
CA ARG A 26 6.63 8.89 18.08
C ARG A 26 5.71 8.86 16.87
N GLY A 27 6.09 8.13 15.81
CA GLY A 27 5.33 8.02 14.60
C GLY A 27 6.01 7.21 13.50
N VAL A 28 5.73 7.57 12.25
CA VAL A 28 6.21 6.89 11.05
C VAL A 28 6.86 7.90 10.12
N LYS A 29 8.01 7.54 9.53
CA LYS A 29 8.62 8.27 8.42
C LYS A 29 8.39 7.54 7.10
N VAL A 30 8.02 8.32 6.08
CA VAL A 30 7.82 7.85 4.71
C VAL A 30 9.12 8.02 3.94
N HIS A 31 9.47 6.98 3.17
CA HIS A 31 10.62 6.89 2.30
C HIS A 31 10.21 6.44 0.91
N TRP A 32 11.11 6.53 -0.05
CA TRP A 32 10.96 5.97 -1.39
C TRP A 32 12.28 5.40 -1.91
N ILE A 33 12.21 4.61 -3.00
CA ILE A 33 13.40 4.20 -3.74
C ILE A 33 13.91 5.38 -4.56
N GLY A 34 13.00 6.10 -5.22
CA GLY A 34 13.31 7.31 -5.96
C GLY A 34 14.04 7.07 -7.30
N GLY A 35 14.53 8.17 -7.90
CA GLY A 35 15.22 8.13 -9.20
C GLY A 35 14.33 7.62 -10.34
N GLU A 36 14.97 7.07 -11.34
CA GLU A 36 14.31 6.54 -12.56
C GLU A 36 13.80 5.09 -12.37
N TYR A 37 13.60 4.64 -11.13
CA TYR A 37 13.02 3.34 -10.86
C TYR A 37 11.59 3.28 -11.40
N SER A 38 11.27 2.19 -12.11
CA SER A 38 9.91 1.91 -12.60
C SER A 38 9.36 0.69 -11.88
N THR A 39 8.11 0.79 -11.44
CA THR A 39 7.40 -0.32 -10.78
C THR A 39 7.27 -1.49 -11.76
N PRO A 40 7.82 -2.68 -11.44
CA PRO A 40 7.63 -3.88 -12.26
C PRO A 40 6.21 -4.40 -12.14
N ASP A 41 5.86 -5.39 -12.96
CA ASP A 41 4.62 -6.15 -12.78
C ASP A 41 4.50 -6.68 -11.35
N HIS A 42 3.28 -6.72 -10.79
CA HIS A 42 3.05 -7.11 -9.40
C HIS A 42 3.70 -8.44 -9.02
N GLY A 43 3.71 -9.43 -9.93
CA GLY A 43 4.36 -10.73 -9.71
C GLY A 43 5.85 -10.65 -9.37
N LEU A 44 6.51 -9.54 -9.69
CA LEU A 44 7.93 -9.29 -9.41
C LEU A 44 8.15 -8.48 -8.12
N CYS A 45 7.12 -7.88 -7.50
CA CYS A 45 7.27 -7.04 -6.31
C CYS A 45 7.99 -7.77 -5.15
N ALA A 46 7.69 -9.05 -4.93
CA ALA A 46 8.38 -9.84 -3.91
C ALA A 46 9.88 -10.05 -4.23
N GLN A 47 10.24 -10.12 -5.51
CA GLN A 47 11.64 -10.19 -5.95
C GLN A 47 12.36 -8.86 -5.66
N GLU A 48 11.73 -7.74 -5.94
CA GLU A 48 12.26 -6.41 -5.64
C GLU A 48 12.53 -6.22 -4.13
N VAL A 49 11.59 -6.63 -3.27
CA VAL A 49 11.79 -6.57 -1.81
C VAL A 49 12.98 -7.41 -1.37
N ARG A 50 13.19 -8.60 -1.98
CA ARG A 50 14.38 -9.41 -1.74
C ARG A 50 15.67 -8.72 -2.19
N ALA A 51 15.65 -8.07 -3.35
CA ALA A 51 16.79 -7.34 -3.89
C ALA A 51 17.18 -6.17 -2.98
N ILE A 52 16.21 -5.36 -2.54
CA ILE A 52 16.42 -4.27 -1.58
C ILE A 52 17.00 -4.81 -0.27
N ARG A 53 16.46 -5.93 0.25
CA ARG A 53 17.02 -6.55 1.46
C ARG A 53 18.47 -6.98 1.27
N GLN A 54 18.80 -7.59 0.14
CA GLN A 54 20.15 -8.05 -0.16
C GLN A 54 21.13 -6.87 -0.29
N GLU A 55 20.72 -5.80 -0.93
CA GLU A 55 21.49 -4.57 -1.02
C GLU A 55 21.78 -4.00 0.37
N HIS A 56 20.78 -3.90 1.22
CA HIS A 56 20.94 -3.43 2.59
C HIS A 56 21.91 -4.29 3.41
N LEU A 57 21.81 -5.61 3.32
CA LEU A 57 22.70 -6.54 4.03
C LEU A 57 24.16 -6.49 3.53
N SER A 58 24.35 -6.13 2.26
CA SER A 58 25.68 -6.02 1.66
C SER A 58 26.29 -4.63 1.77
N ASN A 59 25.56 -3.65 2.33
CA ASN A 59 26.04 -2.27 2.47
C ASN A 59 27.07 -2.14 3.60
N PRO A 60 28.38 -1.97 3.28
CA PRO A 60 29.42 -1.95 4.31
C PRO A 60 29.45 -0.66 5.15
N ARG A 61 28.76 0.40 4.71
CA ARG A 61 28.75 1.69 5.41
C ARG A 61 27.72 1.68 6.54
N GLU A 62 26.52 1.11 6.26
CA GLU A 62 25.40 1.14 7.19
C GLU A 62 25.40 -0.05 8.14
N ASN A 63 26.05 -1.17 7.74
CA ASN A 63 26.13 -2.40 8.51
C ASN A 63 24.75 -2.88 9.03
N TRP A 64 23.72 -2.79 8.17
CA TRP A 64 22.36 -3.19 8.52
C TRP A 64 22.25 -4.68 8.76
N VAL A 65 21.54 -5.07 9.80
CA VAL A 65 21.27 -6.48 10.14
C VAL A 65 20.11 -7.08 9.36
N ASP A 66 19.36 -6.26 8.62
CA ASP A 66 18.20 -6.63 7.80
C ASP A 66 17.81 -5.46 6.89
N ILE A 67 16.77 -5.65 6.07
CA ILE A 67 16.11 -4.54 5.36
C ILE A 67 15.86 -3.38 6.35
N ALA A 68 16.09 -2.13 5.93
CA ALA A 68 16.12 -0.99 6.85
C ALA A 68 14.72 -0.51 7.27
N TYR A 69 13.68 -0.84 6.50
CA TYR A 69 12.31 -0.38 6.70
C TYR A 69 11.47 -1.35 7.53
N ASN A 70 10.46 -0.82 8.25
CA ASN A 70 9.46 -1.63 8.95
C ASN A 70 8.44 -2.24 8.00
N ALA A 71 8.03 -1.49 6.98
CA ALA A 71 7.20 -1.96 5.89
C ALA A 71 7.68 -1.36 4.55
N LEU A 72 7.36 -2.05 3.45
CA LEU A 72 7.57 -1.54 2.10
C LEU A 72 6.26 -1.65 1.33
N VAL A 73 6.00 -0.71 0.44
CA VAL A 73 4.76 -0.68 -0.35
C VAL A 73 5.12 -0.58 -1.82
N CYS A 74 4.71 -1.55 -2.63
CA CYS A 74 4.93 -1.48 -4.07
C CYS A 74 3.88 -0.59 -4.75
N GLY A 75 4.12 -0.18 -5.99
CA GLY A 75 3.21 0.68 -6.76
C GLY A 75 1.78 0.16 -6.87
N HIS A 76 1.57 -1.14 -6.68
CA HIS A 76 0.26 -1.80 -6.66
C HIS A 76 -0.44 -1.76 -5.28
N GLY A 77 0.15 -1.09 -4.27
CA GLY A 77 -0.43 -0.93 -2.93
C GLY A 77 -0.27 -2.12 -1.99
N TYR A 78 0.49 -3.15 -2.35
CA TYR A 78 0.79 -4.27 -1.44
C TYR A 78 1.80 -3.86 -0.38
N VAL A 79 1.49 -4.21 0.87
CA VAL A 79 2.32 -3.91 2.04
C VAL A 79 3.15 -5.12 2.41
N PHE A 80 4.43 -5.08 2.10
CA PHE A 80 5.40 -6.12 2.46
C PHE A 80 5.93 -5.86 3.86
N GLU A 81 5.89 -6.89 4.71
CA GLU A 81 6.52 -6.83 6.02
C GLU A 81 8.04 -6.74 5.88
N GLY A 82 8.63 -5.60 6.25
CA GLY A 82 10.07 -5.42 6.36
C GLY A 82 10.60 -5.93 7.69
N ARG A 83 11.08 -5.05 8.57
CA ARG A 83 11.39 -5.40 9.98
C ARG A 83 10.13 -5.72 10.78
N GLY A 84 8.97 -5.28 10.31
CA GLY A 84 7.68 -5.47 10.98
C GLY A 84 7.45 -4.52 12.15
N ILE A 85 6.41 -4.84 12.95
CA ILE A 85 6.05 -4.13 14.17
C ILE A 85 7.06 -4.41 15.30
N HIS A 86 7.14 -3.50 16.25
CA HIS A 86 7.98 -3.62 17.45
C HIS A 86 9.47 -3.83 17.15
N ARG A 87 9.95 -3.31 16.01
CA ARG A 87 11.35 -3.36 15.59
C ARG A 87 11.85 -1.98 15.20
N ARG A 88 13.04 -1.62 15.71
CA ARG A 88 13.69 -0.36 15.36
C ARG A 88 14.00 -0.32 13.86
N SER A 89 13.66 0.78 13.20
CA SER A 89 14.04 1.02 11.81
C SER A 89 15.56 1.17 11.64
N GLY A 90 16.03 1.21 10.40
CA GLY A 90 17.43 1.51 10.07
C GLY A 90 17.55 2.58 9.00
N ALA A 91 16.43 3.16 8.55
CA ALA A 91 16.37 3.99 7.35
C ALA A 91 16.37 5.50 7.63
N ASN A 92 16.17 5.94 8.86
CA ASN A 92 15.89 7.34 9.18
C ASN A 92 17.15 8.22 9.36
N GLY A 93 18.36 7.70 9.06
CA GLY A 93 19.61 8.44 8.99
C GLY A 93 20.53 8.29 10.21
N ASN A 94 20.01 8.19 11.42
CA ASN A 94 20.81 7.96 12.62
C ASN A 94 20.05 7.18 13.70
N THR A 95 20.75 6.76 14.76
CA THR A 95 20.17 5.93 15.83
C THR A 95 18.99 6.59 16.52
N GLN A 96 19.05 7.90 16.78
CA GLN A 96 17.97 8.61 17.45
C GLN A 96 16.72 8.65 16.57
N LEU A 97 16.85 9.06 15.31
CA LEU A 97 15.74 9.10 14.36
C LEU A 97 15.13 7.71 14.10
N ASN A 98 15.99 6.68 14.10
CA ASN A 98 15.54 5.28 13.99
C ASN A 98 14.80 4.77 15.24
N THR A 99 15.05 5.38 16.40
CA THR A 99 14.33 5.06 17.64
C THR A 99 13.05 5.88 17.76
N ASP A 100 13.06 7.12 17.26
CA ASP A 100 11.90 8.02 17.33
C ASP A 100 10.79 7.61 16.35
N HIS A 101 11.13 7.02 15.19
CA HIS A 101 10.15 6.71 14.15
C HIS A 101 10.37 5.33 13.52
N TYR A 102 9.26 4.64 13.25
CA TYR A 102 9.23 3.55 12.28
C TYR A 102 9.42 4.10 10.86
N ALA A 103 9.74 3.24 9.91
CA ALA A 103 9.98 3.61 8.52
C ALA A 103 9.12 2.79 7.55
N VAL A 104 8.43 3.46 6.63
CA VAL A 104 7.70 2.86 5.51
C VAL A 104 8.32 3.34 4.21
N CYS A 105 8.64 2.43 3.29
CA CYS A 105 9.24 2.75 2.00
C CYS A 105 8.28 2.50 0.83
N ALA A 106 8.07 3.48 -0.01
CA ALA A 106 7.44 3.33 -1.32
C ALA A 106 8.45 2.73 -2.31
N ILE A 107 8.13 1.58 -2.91
CA ILE A 107 8.95 0.93 -3.95
C ILE A 107 8.52 1.51 -5.30
N VAL A 108 8.84 2.78 -5.52
CA VAL A 108 8.51 3.54 -6.73
C VAL A 108 9.60 4.56 -7.04
N GLY A 109 9.64 4.99 -8.30
CA GLY A 109 10.44 6.11 -8.78
C GLY A 109 9.66 7.43 -8.79
N ILE A 110 10.27 8.45 -9.42
CA ILE A 110 9.74 9.83 -9.44
C ILE A 110 8.40 9.97 -10.17
N HIS A 111 8.10 9.06 -11.11
CA HIS A 111 6.92 9.16 -11.98
C HIS A 111 5.66 8.46 -11.44
N GLU A 112 5.78 7.70 -10.35
CA GLU A 112 4.71 6.83 -9.83
C GLU A 112 4.38 7.10 -8.36
N ALA A 113 5.02 8.12 -7.78
CA ALA A 113 4.98 8.39 -6.35
C ALA A 113 3.62 8.93 -5.83
N ASP A 114 2.69 9.25 -6.71
CA ASP A 114 1.35 9.79 -6.39
C ASP A 114 0.21 8.86 -6.80
N SER A 115 0.51 7.64 -7.27
CA SER A 115 -0.53 6.72 -7.70
C SER A 115 -1.50 6.38 -6.56
N PRO A 116 -2.83 6.35 -6.81
CA PRO A 116 -3.82 6.05 -5.77
C PRO A 116 -3.63 4.69 -5.11
N ALA A 117 -3.14 3.69 -5.83
CA ALA A 117 -2.85 2.37 -5.30
C ALA A 117 -1.73 2.43 -4.25
N LEU A 118 -0.61 3.06 -4.61
CA LEU A 118 0.53 3.26 -3.72
C LEU A 118 0.12 4.02 -2.46
N LEU A 119 -0.52 5.19 -2.62
CA LEU A 119 -0.91 6.05 -1.49
C LEU A 119 -1.89 5.34 -0.54
N THR A 120 -2.79 4.48 -1.08
CA THR A 120 -3.66 3.63 -0.26
C THR A 120 -2.84 2.64 0.56
N GLY A 121 -1.90 1.94 -0.08
CA GLY A 121 -1.03 0.98 0.61
C GLY A 121 -0.10 1.63 1.64
N LEU A 122 0.44 2.83 1.34
CA LEU A 122 1.23 3.62 2.31
C LEU A 122 0.39 3.98 3.54
N ARG A 123 -0.86 4.44 3.33
CA ARG A 123 -1.76 4.75 4.44
C ARG A 123 -2.09 3.49 5.25
N ASP A 124 -2.32 2.35 4.60
CA ASP A 124 -2.57 1.08 5.28
C ASP A 124 -1.36 0.64 6.12
N ALA A 125 -0.14 0.81 5.61
CA ALA A 125 1.10 0.51 6.35
C ALA A 125 1.29 1.45 7.55
N ILE A 126 1.02 2.75 7.38
CA ILE A 126 1.08 3.75 8.46
C ILE A 126 0.06 3.39 9.56
N ASP A 127 -1.20 3.16 9.19
CA ASP A 127 -2.26 2.79 10.13
C ASP A 127 -1.91 1.51 10.89
N TRP A 128 -1.34 0.51 10.21
CA TRP A 128 -0.89 -0.72 10.83
C TRP A 128 0.20 -0.48 11.87
N LEU A 129 1.21 0.33 11.56
CA LEU A 129 2.26 0.68 12.50
C LEU A 129 1.73 1.51 13.67
N GLN A 130 0.80 2.45 13.43
CA GLN A 130 0.17 3.26 14.48
C GLN A 130 -0.67 2.40 15.44
N GLN A 131 -1.40 1.41 14.93
CA GLN A 131 -2.13 0.44 15.76
C GLN A 131 -1.20 -0.48 16.58
N ASN A 132 0.10 -0.50 16.27
CA ASN A 132 1.10 -1.39 16.87
C ASN A 132 2.30 -0.60 17.42
N GLY A 133 2.06 0.54 18.07
CA GLY A 133 3.06 1.24 18.86
C GLY A 133 3.68 2.48 18.22
N ALA A 134 3.35 2.85 16.97
CA ALA A 134 3.67 4.17 16.47
C ALA A 134 2.67 5.20 17.02
N GLY A 135 3.16 6.38 17.39
CA GLY A 135 2.33 7.54 17.69
C GLY A 135 1.77 8.20 16.44
N GLY A 136 1.18 9.39 16.61
CA GLY A 136 0.44 10.08 15.56
C GLY A 136 1.28 10.85 14.53
N GLU A 137 2.61 11.00 14.75
CA GLU A 137 3.45 11.75 13.80
C GLU A 137 3.60 11.00 12.48
N ILE A 138 3.40 11.71 11.37
CA ILE A 138 3.67 11.21 10.02
C ILE A 138 4.56 12.24 9.34
N LEU A 139 5.78 11.83 9.01
CA LEU A 139 6.84 12.71 8.52
C LEU A 139 7.47 12.14 7.24
N GLY A 140 8.14 12.99 6.47
CA GLY A 140 9.05 12.53 5.42
C GLY A 140 10.44 12.18 6.00
N HIS A 141 11.26 11.48 5.22
CA HIS A 141 12.65 11.22 5.63
C HIS A 141 13.44 12.51 5.82
N GLN A 142 13.22 13.50 4.95
CA GLN A 142 13.89 14.80 5.01
C GLN A 142 13.57 15.60 6.28
N ASP A 143 12.52 15.25 7.02
CA ASP A 143 12.23 15.88 8.31
C ASP A 143 13.25 15.42 9.37
N GLY A 144 14.29 16.21 9.54
CA GLY A 144 15.38 15.95 10.50
C GLY A 144 16.60 15.22 9.95
N TYR A 145 16.63 14.90 8.63
CA TYR A 145 17.80 14.38 7.94
C TYR A 145 17.97 15.02 6.57
N ALA A 146 19.18 15.39 6.18
CA ALA A 146 19.47 16.05 4.92
C ALA A 146 19.42 15.05 3.75
N THR A 147 18.30 14.99 3.03
CA THR A 147 18.05 14.09 1.91
C THR A 147 16.88 14.60 1.07
N ASP A 148 16.80 14.19 -0.20
CA ASP A 148 15.65 14.46 -1.07
C ASP A 148 14.53 13.42 -0.92
N CYS A 149 14.75 12.37 -0.12
CA CYS A 149 13.75 11.34 0.19
C CYS A 149 12.67 11.92 1.15
N PRO A 150 11.37 11.75 0.89
CA PRO A 150 10.73 10.82 -0.05
C PRO A 150 10.38 11.41 -1.42
N GLY A 151 10.97 12.54 -1.80
CA GLY A 151 10.65 13.29 -3.01
C GLY A 151 9.40 14.17 -2.86
N ASP A 152 9.27 15.18 -3.73
CA ASP A 152 8.26 16.24 -3.57
C ASP A 152 6.82 15.70 -3.53
N ALA A 153 6.48 14.72 -4.36
CA ALA A 153 5.12 14.18 -4.44
C ALA A 153 4.70 13.54 -3.11
N LEU A 154 5.52 12.63 -2.57
CA LEU A 154 5.23 11.96 -1.31
C LEU A 154 5.38 12.92 -0.11
N GLU A 155 6.33 13.84 -0.14
CA GLU A 155 6.47 14.85 0.90
C GLU A 155 5.23 15.74 0.99
N ASN A 156 4.70 16.21 -0.14
CA ASN A 156 3.46 16.99 -0.18
C ASN A 156 2.25 16.18 0.33
N TRP A 157 2.19 14.90 -0.02
CA TRP A 157 1.17 13.99 0.51
C TRP A 157 1.29 13.83 2.03
N VAL A 158 2.49 13.63 2.56
CA VAL A 158 2.76 13.55 4.02
C VAL A 158 2.34 14.85 4.72
N ARG A 159 2.76 16.02 4.20
CA ARG A 159 2.40 17.34 4.76
C ARG A 159 0.92 17.62 4.74
N SER A 160 0.17 17.03 3.81
CA SER A 160 -1.30 17.12 3.79
C SER A 160 -1.99 16.17 4.79
N GLY A 161 -1.24 15.46 5.64
CA GLY A 161 -1.74 14.51 6.62
C GLY A 161 -1.84 13.08 6.12
N ALA A 162 -1.15 12.76 5.04
CA ALA A 162 -1.14 11.45 4.38
C ALA A 162 -2.57 10.91 4.12
N PRO A 163 -3.44 11.67 3.43
CA PRO A 163 -4.84 11.29 3.22
C PRO A 163 -4.94 10.03 2.35
N ARG A 164 -6.01 9.26 2.56
CA ARG A 164 -6.34 8.17 1.63
C ARG A 164 -6.79 8.77 0.30
N PRO A 165 -6.31 8.26 -0.84
CA PRO A 165 -6.82 8.66 -2.15
C PRO A 165 -8.34 8.50 -2.22
N GLY A 166 -9.03 9.52 -2.74
CA GLY A 166 -10.49 9.55 -2.81
C GLY A 166 -11.19 9.96 -1.50
N GLY A 167 -10.43 10.18 -0.40
CA GLY A 167 -10.92 10.78 0.83
C GLY A 167 -10.58 12.26 0.87
N GLY A 168 -11.51 13.13 0.63
CA GLY A 168 -11.42 14.54 1.05
C GLY A 168 -11.24 14.59 2.56
N GLY A 169 -10.31 15.42 3.05
CA GLY A 169 -9.79 15.45 4.42
C GLY A 169 -10.84 15.27 5.51
N ASN A 170 -10.48 14.49 6.51
CA ASN A 170 -11.20 14.26 7.78
C ASN A 170 -12.71 14.01 7.69
N GLY A 171 -13.09 12.97 6.98
CA GLY A 171 -14.47 12.47 6.94
C GLY A 171 -14.54 11.36 5.89
N GLY A 172 -14.90 10.15 6.29
CA GLY A 172 -15.02 8.98 5.43
C GLY A 172 -15.99 9.15 4.26
N GLY A 173 -15.57 9.95 3.27
CA GLY A 173 -16.34 10.20 2.07
C GLY A 173 -16.02 9.15 1.00
N VAL A 174 -17.07 8.59 0.39
CA VAL A 174 -16.97 7.73 -0.78
C VAL A 174 -16.32 8.50 -1.94
N PRO A 175 -15.24 7.99 -2.58
CA PRO A 175 -14.67 8.67 -3.74
C PRO A 175 -15.71 8.80 -4.87
N PRO A 176 -15.60 9.84 -5.71
CA PRO A 176 -16.50 9.98 -6.86
C PRO A 176 -16.49 8.72 -7.73
N PHE A 177 -17.67 8.26 -8.12
CA PHE A 177 -17.78 7.13 -9.06
C PHE A 177 -17.25 7.57 -10.44
N PRO A 178 -16.26 6.84 -11.01
CA PRO A 178 -15.61 7.29 -12.24
C PRO A 178 -16.46 7.14 -13.51
N GLY A 179 -17.63 6.51 -13.39
CA GLY A 179 -18.49 6.14 -14.51
C GLY A 179 -18.44 4.66 -14.85
N ALA A 180 -19.51 4.14 -15.43
CA ALA A 180 -19.60 2.74 -15.83
C ALA A 180 -18.59 2.36 -16.93
N ASP A 181 -18.20 3.34 -17.75
CA ASP A 181 -17.23 3.15 -18.84
C ASP A 181 -15.81 2.87 -18.37
N ALA A 182 -15.53 3.04 -17.07
CA ALA A 182 -14.25 2.65 -16.47
C ALA A 182 -14.14 1.14 -16.19
N PHE A 183 -15.23 0.38 -16.30
CA PHE A 183 -15.31 -1.02 -15.88
C PHE A 183 -15.95 -1.91 -16.94
N TYR A 184 -15.13 -2.49 -17.82
CA TYR A 184 -15.50 -3.53 -18.76
C TYR A 184 -14.30 -4.48 -18.93
N ILE A 185 -14.53 -5.72 -19.35
CA ILE A 185 -13.44 -6.69 -19.58
C ILE A 185 -12.41 -6.09 -20.55
N GLY A 186 -11.17 -5.92 -20.07
CA GLY A 186 -10.08 -5.29 -20.82
C GLY A 186 -9.94 -3.78 -20.59
N ALA A 187 -10.78 -3.16 -19.74
CA ALA A 187 -10.55 -1.79 -19.29
C ALA A 187 -9.25 -1.72 -18.49
N HIS A 188 -8.48 -0.65 -18.67
CA HIS A 188 -7.21 -0.42 -17.99
C HIS A 188 -7.21 0.94 -17.31
N GLY A 189 -6.83 0.98 -16.03
CA GLY A 189 -6.68 2.24 -15.30
C GLY A 189 -6.71 2.08 -13.77
N ASP A 190 -6.39 3.18 -13.09
CA ASP A 190 -6.28 3.23 -11.63
C ASP A 190 -7.59 2.90 -10.91
N TYR A 191 -8.73 3.24 -11.49
CA TYR A 191 -10.04 2.93 -10.91
C TYR A 191 -10.32 1.44 -10.83
N VAL A 192 -9.75 0.63 -11.75
CA VAL A 192 -9.82 -0.83 -11.71
C VAL A 192 -9.04 -1.35 -10.50
N THR A 193 -7.83 -0.86 -10.31
CA THR A 193 -7.02 -1.19 -9.14
C THR A 193 -7.71 -0.79 -7.84
N GLN A 194 -8.30 0.41 -7.78
CA GLN A 194 -9.06 0.90 -6.61
C GLN A 194 -10.26 0.01 -6.29
N LEU A 195 -11.03 -0.37 -7.31
CA LEU A 195 -12.15 -1.31 -7.19
C LEU A 195 -11.69 -2.63 -6.57
N GLY A 196 -10.69 -3.25 -7.17
CA GLY A 196 -10.19 -4.55 -6.74
C GLY A 196 -9.63 -4.52 -5.31
N GLN A 197 -8.90 -3.47 -4.94
CA GLN A 197 -8.43 -3.27 -3.58
C GLN A 197 -9.58 -3.08 -2.59
N ALA A 198 -10.63 -2.34 -2.97
CA ALA A 198 -11.82 -2.18 -2.14
C ALA A 198 -12.56 -3.49 -1.93
N LEU A 199 -12.69 -4.31 -2.99
CA LEU A 199 -13.26 -5.67 -2.91
C LEU A 199 -12.46 -6.55 -1.94
N VAL A 200 -11.14 -6.57 -2.04
CA VAL A 200 -10.27 -7.33 -1.12
C VAL A 200 -10.44 -6.84 0.33
N ARG A 201 -10.47 -5.53 0.57
CA ARG A 201 -10.71 -4.96 1.92
C ARG A 201 -12.04 -5.40 2.52
N LYS A 202 -13.07 -5.57 1.67
CA LYS A 202 -14.40 -6.06 2.09
C LYS A 202 -14.49 -7.59 2.15
N GLY A 203 -13.40 -8.34 1.85
CA GLY A 203 -13.35 -9.79 1.91
C GLY A 203 -13.73 -10.51 0.60
N PHE A 204 -13.88 -9.78 -0.50
CA PHE A 204 -14.29 -10.29 -1.81
C PHE A 204 -13.13 -10.32 -2.81
N GLY A 205 -12.03 -10.99 -2.45
CA GLY A 205 -10.83 -11.10 -3.29
C GLY A 205 -10.47 -12.52 -3.69
N SER A 206 -11.33 -13.51 -3.44
CA SER A 206 -11.02 -14.94 -3.58
C SER A 206 -10.76 -15.41 -5.02
N ARG A 207 -11.20 -14.62 -6.02
CA ARG A 207 -10.99 -14.93 -7.45
C ARG A 207 -9.62 -14.49 -7.96
N TYR A 208 -8.91 -13.63 -7.23
CA TYR A 208 -7.58 -13.20 -7.63
C TYR A 208 -6.55 -14.30 -7.37
N ARG A 209 -5.68 -14.55 -8.36
CA ARG A 209 -4.51 -15.42 -8.22
C ARG A 209 -3.26 -14.64 -7.82
N VAL A 210 -3.15 -13.40 -8.29
CA VAL A 210 -2.00 -12.51 -8.09
C VAL A 210 -2.40 -11.27 -7.30
N GLY A 211 -3.69 -10.90 -7.32
CA GLY A 211 -4.28 -9.74 -6.66
C GLY A 211 -4.84 -8.74 -7.67
N PRO A 212 -5.49 -7.65 -7.18
CA PRO A 212 -6.02 -6.60 -8.04
C PRO A 212 -4.89 -5.83 -8.75
N GLY A 213 -5.12 -5.52 -10.03
CA GLY A 213 -4.23 -4.75 -10.89
C GLY A 213 -5.04 -3.73 -11.72
N PRO A 214 -4.37 -3.04 -12.66
CA PRO A 214 -5.04 -2.01 -13.46
C PRO A 214 -5.92 -2.55 -14.58
N ASP A 215 -5.88 -3.84 -14.88
CA ASP A 215 -6.64 -4.47 -15.97
C ASP A 215 -7.91 -5.14 -15.42
N PHE A 216 -9.09 -4.63 -15.84
CA PHE A 216 -10.37 -5.22 -15.45
C PHE A 216 -10.56 -6.58 -16.14
N SER A 217 -10.44 -7.61 -15.36
CA SER A 217 -10.49 -9.01 -15.78
C SER A 217 -11.77 -9.71 -15.32
N GLU A 218 -11.94 -10.94 -15.74
CA GLU A 218 -13.01 -11.80 -15.23
C GLU A 218 -12.91 -12.01 -13.70
N ALA A 219 -11.71 -11.96 -13.13
CA ALA A 219 -11.54 -12.06 -11.69
C ALA A 219 -12.12 -10.83 -10.96
N ASP A 220 -11.94 -9.62 -11.51
CA ASP A 220 -12.52 -8.40 -10.97
C ASP A 220 -14.06 -8.45 -11.05
N ARG A 221 -14.58 -8.84 -12.23
CA ARG A 221 -16.02 -8.97 -12.46
C ARG A 221 -16.65 -9.96 -11.47
N LEU A 222 -16.06 -11.15 -11.29
CA LEU A 222 -16.59 -12.16 -10.39
C LEU A 222 -16.48 -11.78 -8.91
N ASN A 223 -15.39 -11.13 -8.47
CA ASN A 223 -15.28 -10.62 -7.12
C ASN A 223 -16.31 -9.50 -6.87
N CYS A 224 -16.55 -8.63 -7.84
CA CYS A 224 -17.59 -7.60 -7.76
C CYS A 224 -18.99 -8.22 -7.69
N GLN A 225 -19.26 -9.25 -8.49
CA GLN A 225 -20.52 -10.01 -8.46
C GLN A 225 -20.74 -10.68 -7.10
N ASP A 226 -19.72 -11.33 -6.53
CA ASP A 226 -19.78 -11.95 -5.21
C ASP A 226 -20.13 -10.88 -4.13
N PHE A 227 -19.54 -9.69 -4.23
CA PHE A 227 -19.87 -8.56 -3.35
C PHE A 227 -21.33 -8.09 -3.54
N GLN A 228 -21.78 -7.91 -4.78
CA GLN A 228 -23.14 -7.48 -5.11
C GLN A 228 -24.19 -8.48 -4.60
N LEU A 229 -23.97 -9.77 -4.79
CA LEU A 229 -24.82 -10.84 -4.26
C LEU A 229 -24.87 -10.80 -2.72
N ALA A 230 -23.75 -10.52 -2.05
CA ALA A 230 -23.70 -10.39 -0.60
C ALA A 230 -24.46 -9.14 -0.07
N GLN A 231 -24.73 -8.15 -0.95
CA GLN A 231 -25.63 -7.04 -0.62
C GLN A 231 -27.12 -7.40 -0.74
N GLY A 232 -27.45 -8.63 -1.14
CA GLY A 232 -28.81 -9.09 -1.37
C GLY A 232 -29.36 -8.72 -2.76
N TRP A 233 -28.50 -8.25 -3.67
CA TRP A 233 -28.91 -7.96 -5.04
C TRP A 233 -29.00 -9.24 -5.88
N THR A 234 -29.79 -9.21 -6.94
CA THR A 234 -30.05 -10.37 -7.80
C THR A 234 -29.89 -9.98 -9.27
N GLY A 235 -29.91 -10.97 -10.17
CA GLY A 235 -29.73 -10.70 -11.60
C GLY A 235 -28.24 -10.66 -11.98
N THR A 236 -27.67 -11.83 -12.21
CA THR A 236 -26.25 -12.01 -12.56
C THR A 236 -25.98 -11.85 -14.07
N GLU A 237 -27.02 -11.69 -14.86
CA GLU A 237 -26.93 -11.41 -16.30
C GLU A 237 -26.48 -9.97 -16.52
N LYS A 238 -25.81 -9.69 -17.62
CA LYS A 238 -25.35 -8.33 -17.95
C LYS A 238 -26.50 -7.31 -17.91
N GLY A 239 -26.31 -6.28 -17.09
CA GLY A 239 -27.32 -5.25 -16.83
C GLY A 239 -28.24 -5.55 -15.65
N GLY A 240 -28.05 -6.68 -14.95
CA GLY A 240 -28.67 -6.96 -13.67
C GLY A 240 -27.95 -6.28 -12.50
N ASP A 241 -28.59 -6.25 -11.34
CA ASP A 241 -28.02 -5.57 -10.16
C ASP A 241 -26.77 -6.25 -9.57
N ALA A 242 -26.56 -7.52 -9.90
CA ALA A 242 -25.42 -8.34 -9.48
C ALA A 242 -24.65 -8.92 -10.69
N ASP A 243 -24.46 -8.13 -11.74
CA ASP A 243 -23.79 -8.59 -12.96
C ASP A 243 -22.25 -8.58 -12.92
N GLY A 244 -21.69 -8.04 -11.82
CA GLY A 244 -20.25 -7.95 -11.59
C GLY A 244 -19.62 -6.66 -12.13
N TYR A 245 -20.39 -5.78 -12.73
CA TYR A 245 -19.93 -4.45 -13.13
C TYR A 245 -20.37 -3.42 -12.08
N PRO A 246 -19.43 -2.65 -11.52
CA PRO A 246 -19.79 -1.72 -10.45
C PRO A 246 -20.60 -0.53 -11.00
N GLY A 247 -21.77 -0.30 -10.40
CA GLY A 247 -22.51 0.94 -10.56
C GLY A 247 -22.23 1.92 -9.39
N PRO A 248 -22.84 3.13 -9.40
CA PRO A 248 -22.64 4.12 -8.35
C PRO A 248 -22.93 3.59 -6.94
N GLU A 249 -23.93 2.74 -6.76
CA GLU A 249 -24.29 2.18 -5.46
C GLU A 249 -23.33 1.08 -5.02
N THR A 250 -22.84 0.23 -5.93
CA THR A 250 -21.77 -0.74 -5.67
C THR A 250 -20.51 0.00 -5.18
N TRP A 251 -20.12 1.05 -5.91
CA TRP A 251 -18.99 1.90 -5.57
C TRP A 251 -19.15 2.53 -4.19
N ARG A 252 -20.29 3.16 -3.96
CA ARG A 252 -20.59 3.79 -2.68
C ARG A 252 -20.44 2.82 -1.50
N ARG A 253 -20.98 1.60 -1.59
CA ARG A 253 -20.91 0.60 -0.51
C ARG A 253 -19.52 0.00 -0.33
N LEU A 254 -18.73 -0.11 -1.39
CA LEU A 254 -17.35 -0.57 -1.29
C LEU A 254 -16.47 0.41 -0.52
N PHE A 255 -16.73 1.71 -0.65
CA PHE A 255 -15.92 2.77 -0.07
C PHE A 255 -16.53 3.44 1.19
N SER A 256 -17.70 2.96 1.65
CA SER A 256 -18.34 3.43 2.88
C SER A 256 -17.89 2.70 4.15
#